data_afb155fe93f69106f9f6b00795639792
#
_entry.id   afb155fe93f69106f9f6b00795639792
#
_cell.length_a   1.000
_cell.length_b   1.000
_cell.length_c   1.000
_cell.angle_alpha   90.00
_cell.angle_beta   90.00
_cell.angle_gamma   90.00
#
_symmetry.space_group_name_H-M   'P 1'
#
loop_
_entity.id
_entity.type
_entity.pdbx_description
1 polymer ?
#
loop_
_entity_poly.entity_id
_entity_poly.type
_entity_poly.pdbx_seq_one_letter_code
_entity_poly.pdbx_strand_id
1 'polypeptide(L)'
;MKKLYLECNAGISGDMLVAALLDLGADRAKLDEALQSIPDKGFTYNISRVSKAGVDCCDFDVVLDAEHENHDHDMSFLHGEAVAAHVHSHEHEHCHDHEHEHCHEHHHDHDHVHTPHEHHHHHEHRGLKEVIEIINGTQMSEQARALALKIFDIIAEAEGKAHAVAKDDVHFHEVGAIDSIVDIVAIAVCFDTLGVDEVIVPELCEGRGTVRCQHGVLPVPVPATANIMQSFGLNVRLLPVQGEFVTPTGAAAAAALMTTDELPEQFKICAIGLGAGKRQYERPSILRALLIKPQKKTL
;
A
#
# COMPACT_ATOMS: atom_id res chain seq x y z
N MET A 1 -7.39 27.22 -11.09
CA MET A 1 -7.22 25.76 -11.21
C MET A 1 -6.11 25.31 -10.28
N LYS A 2 -6.43 24.46 -9.32
CA LYS A 2 -5.52 23.86 -8.35
C LYS A 2 -5.03 22.54 -8.94
N LYS A 3 -3.72 22.40 -9.18
CA LYS A 3 -3.13 21.20 -9.76
C LYS A 3 -2.34 20.46 -8.72
N LEU A 4 -2.58 19.16 -8.61
CA LEU A 4 -1.85 18.23 -7.76
C LEU A 4 -0.87 17.41 -8.63
N TYR A 5 0.40 17.45 -8.31
CA TYR A 5 1.40 16.56 -8.88
C TYR A 5 1.76 15.47 -7.85
N LEU A 6 1.49 14.22 -8.17
CA LEU A 6 1.90 13.06 -7.40
C LEU A 6 3.27 12.59 -7.91
N GLU A 7 4.29 12.77 -7.11
CA GLU A 7 5.66 12.36 -7.41
C GLU A 7 5.94 11.00 -6.79
N CYS A 8 5.69 9.94 -7.58
CA CYS A 8 5.75 8.54 -7.14
C CYS A 8 7.16 7.92 -7.28
N ASN A 9 8.23 8.66 -6.95
CA ASN A 9 9.63 8.23 -7.11
C ASN A 9 10.03 7.04 -6.21
N ALA A 10 9.28 6.80 -5.14
CA ALA A 10 9.43 5.66 -4.24
C ALA A 10 8.12 4.83 -4.18
N GLY A 11 7.39 4.80 -5.30
CA GLY A 11 6.11 4.12 -5.40
C GLY A 11 4.93 4.90 -4.83
N ILE A 12 3.83 4.18 -4.63
CA ILE A 12 2.59 4.69 -4.06
C ILE A 12 1.79 3.54 -3.44
N SER A 13 1.31 3.75 -2.22
CA SER A 13 0.37 2.88 -1.52
C SER A 13 -0.79 3.69 -0.95
N GLY A 14 -1.81 3.05 -0.41
CA GLY A 14 -2.98 3.72 0.14
C GLY A 14 -2.62 4.65 1.29
N ASP A 15 -1.95 4.12 2.30
CA ASP A 15 -1.48 4.83 3.49
C ASP A 15 -0.58 6.04 3.15
N MET A 16 0.38 5.85 2.20
CA MET A 16 1.24 6.93 1.71
C MET A 16 0.46 8.07 1.09
N LEU A 17 -0.56 7.75 0.30
CA LEU A 17 -1.37 8.77 -0.37
C LEU A 17 -2.26 9.52 0.63
N VAL A 18 -2.92 8.81 1.56
CA VAL A 18 -3.69 9.45 2.64
C VAL A 18 -2.81 10.41 3.42
N ALA A 19 -1.64 9.94 3.89
CA ALA A 19 -0.71 10.73 4.66
C ALA A 19 -0.21 11.97 3.90
N ALA A 20 0.11 11.84 2.60
CA ALA A 20 0.54 12.96 1.77
C ALA A 20 -0.57 14.01 1.56
N LEU A 21 -1.83 13.57 1.38
CA LEU A 21 -2.98 14.46 1.24
C LEU A 21 -3.29 15.20 2.56
N LEU A 22 -3.16 14.52 3.70
CA LEU A 22 -3.29 15.13 5.03
C LEU A 22 -2.20 16.19 5.25
N ASP A 23 -0.96 15.89 4.90
CA ASP A 23 0.17 16.84 5.04
C ASP A 23 0.03 18.05 4.10
N LEU A 24 -0.69 17.90 2.98
CA LEU A 24 -1.10 19.03 2.11
C LEU A 24 -2.21 19.89 2.71
N GLY A 25 -2.84 19.47 3.81
CA GLY A 25 -3.90 20.21 4.49
C GLY A 25 -5.31 19.76 4.13
N ALA A 26 -5.52 18.47 3.80
CA ALA A 26 -6.86 17.89 3.75
C ALA A 26 -7.58 18.02 5.10
N ASP A 27 -8.91 18.14 5.06
CA ASP A 27 -9.74 18.39 6.25
C ASP A 27 -9.81 17.12 7.13
N ARG A 28 -9.01 17.13 8.21
CA ARG A 28 -8.95 16.03 9.16
C ARG A 28 -10.29 15.78 9.87
N ALA A 29 -11.07 16.82 10.16
CA ALA A 29 -12.34 16.64 10.86
C ALA A 29 -13.34 15.87 9.99
N LYS A 30 -13.38 16.15 8.69
CA LYS A 30 -14.19 15.38 7.74
C LYS A 30 -13.69 13.96 7.53
N LEU A 31 -12.38 13.75 7.58
CA LEU A 31 -11.83 12.40 7.56
C LEU A 31 -12.23 11.62 8.80
N ASP A 32 -12.06 12.22 10.00
CA ASP A 32 -12.44 11.58 11.27
C ASP A 32 -13.95 11.23 11.29
N GLU A 33 -14.82 12.13 10.82
CA GLU A 33 -16.26 11.90 10.68
C GLU A 33 -16.57 10.72 9.76
N ALA A 34 -15.93 10.66 8.60
CA ALA A 34 -16.13 9.58 7.63
C ALA A 34 -15.65 8.23 8.20
N LEU A 35 -14.43 8.16 8.74
CA LEU A 35 -13.88 6.91 9.27
C LEU A 35 -14.65 6.38 10.48
N GLN A 36 -15.14 7.25 11.36
CA GLN A 36 -16.00 6.86 12.48
C GLN A 36 -17.35 6.32 12.04
N SER A 37 -17.83 6.72 10.87
CA SER A 37 -19.12 6.28 10.32
C SER A 37 -19.04 4.97 9.53
N ILE A 38 -17.84 4.43 9.26
CA ILE A 38 -17.69 3.13 8.62
C ILE A 38 -18.42 2.09 9.46
N PRO A 39 -19.34 1.28 8.86
CA PRO A 39 -20.15 0.31 9.59
C PRO A 39 -19.32 -0.77 10.30
N ASP A 40 -18.20 -1.15 9.71
CA ASP A 40 -17.25 -2.09 10.29
C ASP A 40 -16.40 -1.43 11.38
N LYS A 41 -16.14 -2.13 12.49
CA LYS A 41 -15.46 -1.59 13.67
C LYS A 41 -14.16 -2.30 14.02
N GLY A 42 -13.71 -3.25 13.21
CA GLY A 42 -12.49 -4.05 13.45
C GLY A 42 -11.18 -3.29 13.28
N PHE A 43 -11.19 -1.95 13.32
CA PHE A 43 -9.99 -1.14 13.15
C PHE A 43 -9.98 0.12 14.03
N THR A 44 -8.77 0.62 14.25
CA THR A 44 -8.48 1.97 14.72
C THR A 44 -7.46 2.61 13.76
N TYR A 45 -7.24 3.92 13.85
CA TYR A 45 -6.25 4.59 13.02
C TYR A 45 -5.50 5.65 13.81
N ASN A 46 -4.26 5.91 13.40
CA ASN A 46 -3.40 6.95 13.95
C ASN A 46 -2.89 7.86 12.84
N ILE A 47 -2.84 9.16 13.14
CA ILE A 47 -2.17 10.15 12.27
C ILE A 47 -1.04 10.75 13.08
N SER A 48 0.18 10.55 12.63
CA SER A 48 1.39 10.94 13.37
C SER A 48 2.44 11.58 12.47
N ARG A 49 3.55 11.99 13.07
CA ARG A 49 4.76 12.42 12.34
C ARG A 49 5.85 11.37 12.55
N VAL A 50 6.50 11.00 11.47
CA VAL A 50 7.61 10.02 11.50
C VAL A 50 8.80 10.54 10.69
N SER A 51 10.00 10.10 11.07
CA SER A 51 11.20 10.41 10.31
C SER A 51 11.55 9.26 9.37
N LYS A 52 11.59 9.52 8.06
CA LYS A 52 12.08 8.59 7.03
C LYS A 52 13.39 9.13 6.45
N ALA A 53 14.50 8.45 6.73
CA ALA A 53 15.85 8.89 6.32
C ALA A 53 16.16 10.36 6.71
N GLY A 54 15.70 10.80 7.89
CA GLY A 54 15.89 12.16 8.38
C GLY A 54 14.88 13.19 7.84
N VAL A 55 13.95 12.78 6.98
CA VAL A 55 12.87 13.64 6.47
C VAL A 55 11.63 13.45 7.33
N ASP A 56 11.05 14.56 7.82
CA ASP A 56 9.80 14.57 8.58
C ASP A 56 8.61 14.36 7.63
N CYS A 57 7.82 13.31 7.86
CA CYS A 57 6.69 12.92 7.03
C CYS A 57 5.43 12.72 7.88
N CYS A 58 4.27 12.97 7.29
CA CYS A 58 3.01 12.49 7.84
C CYS A 58 2.92 10.97 7.70
N ASP A 59 2.34 10.33 8.69
CA ASP A 59 2.09 8.90 8.74
C ASP A 59 0.61 8.68 9.02
N PHE A 60 -0.02 7.84 8.21
CA PHE A 60 -1.38 7.35 8.41
C PHE A 60 -1.31 5.85 8.64
N ASP A 61 -1.79 5.40 9.79
CA ASP A 61 -1.64 4.02 10.25
C ASP A 61 -2.99 3.44 10.62
N VAL A 62 -3.44 2.43 9.90
CA VAL A 62 -4.64 1.64 10.22
C VAL A 62 -4.20 0.45 11.04
N VAL A 63 -4.70 0.36 12.27
CA VAL A 63 -4.41 -0.73 13.21
C VAL A 63 -5.62 -1.63 13.28
N LEU A 64 -5.45 -2.87 12.87
CA LEU A 64 -6.48 -3.89 12.91
C LEU A 64 -6.55 -4.54 14.29
N ASP A 65 -7.72 -5.00 14.68
CA ASP A 65 -7.87 -5.82 15.88
C ASP A 65 -7.36 -7.25 15.62
N ALA A 66 -7.28 -8.07 16.69
CA ALA A 66 -6.73 -9.42 16.61
C ALA A 66 -7.54 -10.40 15.72
N GLU A 67 -8.78 -10.05 15.36
CA GLU A 67 -9.62 -10.87 14.48
C GLU A 67 -9.38 -10.55 13.01
N HIS A 68 -8.82 -9.35 12.71
CA HIS A 68 -8.61 -8.82 11.35
C HIS A 68 -7.12 -8.65 11.01
N GLU A 69 -6.19 -9.08 11.88
CA GLU A 69 -4.75 -8.89 11.70
C GLU A 69 -4.24 -9.45 10.36
N ASN A 70 -3.41 -8.67 9.67
CA ASN A 70 -2.72 -9.08 8.44
C ASN A 70 -1.20 -8.85 8.55
N HIS A 71 -0.42 -9.36 7.57
CA HIS A 71 1.05 -9.30 7.55
C HIS A 71 1.60 -8.41 6.43
N ASP A 72 0.80 -7.53 5.85
CA ASP A 72 1.17 -6.74 4.65
C ASP A 72 2.33 -5.77 4.87
N HIS A 73 2.68 -5.50 6.13
CA HIS A 73 3.79 -4.63 6.52
C HIS A 73 4.96 -5.37 7.17
N ASP A 74 4.82 -6.68 7.42
CA ASP A 74 5.88 -7.50 8.00
C ASP A 74 6.94 -7.86 6.94
N MET A 75 8.10 -7.19 7.01
CA MET A 75 9.20 -7.40 6.07
C MET A 75 9.75 -8.83 6.10
N SER A 76 9.68 -9.53 7.25
CA SER A 76 10.12 -10.92 7.37
C SER A 76 9.14 -11.86 6.66
N PHE A 77 7.85 -11.58 6.74
CA PHE A 77 6.83 -12.30 5.98
C PHE A 77 6.95 -12.03 4.48
N LEU A 78 7.05 -10.75 4.07
CA LEU A 78 7.07 -10.32 2.67
C LEU A 78 8.28 -10.83 1.88
N HIS A 79 9.46 -10.94 2.55
CA HIS A 79 10.74 -11.23 1.87
C HIS A 79 11.49 -12.44 2.44
N GLY A 80 10.99 -13.07 3.52
CA GLY A 80 11.64 -14.17 4.23
C GLY A 80 12.80 -13.69 5.14
N GLU A 81 13.27 -14.57 6.02
CA GLU A 81 14.28 -14.24 7.07
C GLU A 81 15.65 -13.82 6.52
N ALA A 82 15.95 -14.08 5.24
CA ALA A 82 17.26 -13.78 4.64
C ALA A 82 17.56 -12.27 4.50
N VAL A 83 16.55 -11.39 4.56
CA VAL A 83 16.72 -9.94 4.41
C VAL A 83 17.01 -9.25 5.75
N ALA A 84 16.66 -9.87 6.87
CA ALA A 84 16.92 -9.34 8.22
C ALA A 84 18.39 -9.45 8.67
N ALA A 85 19.23 -10.19 7.95
CA ALA A 85 20.60 -10.54 8.37
C ALA A 85 21.71 -9.55 7.96
N HIS A 86 21.40 -8.43 7.29
CA HIS A 86 22.41 -7.48 6.82
C HIS A 86 22.70 -6.28 7.72
N VAL A 87 22.30 -6.32 8.99
CA VAL A 87 22.70 -5.29 9.97
C VAL A 87 23.21 -5.95 11.23
N HIS A 88 24.40 -6.55 11.20
CA HIS A 88 25.25 -6.65 12.38
C HIS A 88 26.73 -6.69 11.99
N SER A 89 27.44 -5.78 12.60
CA SER A 89 28.87 -5.51 12.66
C SER A 89 29.76 -6.73 12.82
N HIS A 90 30.89 -6.68 12.13
CA HIS A 90 32.05 -7.53 12.34
C HIS A 90 32.63 -7.32 13.74
N GLU A 91 32.71 -8.38 14.53
CA GLU A 91 33.75 -8.56 15.50
C GLU A 91 34.32 -9.97 15.34
N HIS A 92 35.63 -10.02 15.05
CA HIS A 92 36.43 -11.23 14.98
C HIS A 92 36.81 -11.68 16.35
N GLU A 93 36.61 -12.95 16.70
CA GLU A 93 37.48 -13.67 17.63
C GLU A 93 37.72 -15.09 17.13
N HIS A 94 39.02 -15.40 17.03
CA HIS A 94 39.59 -16.73 16.77
C HIS A 94 39.50 -17.59 18.02
N CYS A 95 39.24 -18.91 17.87
CA CYS A 95 39.98 -19.95 18.59
C CYS A 95 39.66 -21.38 18.10
N HIS A 96 40.67 -22.01 17.61
CA HIS A 96 41.20 -23.37 17.70
C HIS A 96 40.33 -24.64 17.82
N ASP A 97 40.72 -25.56 16.92
CA ASP A 97 40.61 -27.00 16.80
C ASP A 97 40.33 -27.82 18.08
N HIS A 98 39.50 -28.86 17.92
CA HIS A 98 39.82 -30.25 18.32
C HIS A 98 38.86 -31.26 17.67
N GLU A 99 39.46 -32.23 16.95
CA GLU A 99 38.85 -33.47 16.47
C GLU A 99 38.45 -34.38 17.65
N HIS A 100 37.32 -35.07 17.57
CA HIS A 100 37.11 -36.42 18.06
C HIS A 100 35.90 -37.09 17.38
N GLU A 101 36.22 -38.21 16.68
CA GLU A 101 35.28 -39.23 16.23
C GLU A 101 34.68 -39.96 17.45
N HIS A 102 33.38 -40.21 17.43
CA HIS A 102 32.78 -41.44 17.96
C HIS A 102 31.39 -41.69 17.38
N CYS A 103 31.26 -42.81 16.68
CA CYS A 103 30.04 -43.47 16.30
C CYS A 103 29.29 -44.02 17.51
N HIS A 104 28.01 -43.73 17.64
CA HIS A 104 27.07 -44.63 18.32
C HIS A 104 25.68 -44.48 17.66
N GLU A 105 25.25 -45.61 17.07
CA GLU A 105 23.86 -45.88 16.70
C GLU A 105 23.01 -46.02 17.96
N HIS A 106 21.95 -45.27 18.10
CA HIS A 106 20.80 -45.61 18.94
C HIS A 106 19.51 -45.30 18.19
N HIS A 107 18.83 -46.37 17.78
CA HIS A 107 17.40 -46.37 17.43
C HIS A 107 16.58 -46.04 18.69
N HIS A 108 15.81 -44.97 18.62
CA HIS A 108 14.62 -44.81 19.45
C HIS A 108 13.46 -44.35 18.56
N ASP A 109 12.53 -45.31 18.34
CA ASP A 109 11.20 -45.05 17.90
C ASP A 109 10.45 -44.23 18.96
N HIS A 110 10.12 -43.03 18.66
CA HIS A 110 9.08 -42.27 19.35
C HIS A 110 8.07 -41.79 18.34
N ASP A 111 6.94 -42.50 18.27
CA ASP A 111 5.69 -42.05 17.67
C ASP A 111 5.24 -40.75 18.39
N HIS A 112 5.59 -39.61 17.84
CA HIS A 112 4.91 -38.34 18.16
C HIS A 112 3.79 -38.11 17.17
N VAL A 113 2.60 -38.41 17.62
CA VAL A 113 1.36 -37.95 16.96
C VAL A 113 1.35 -36.43 17.05
N HIS A 114 1.81 -35.76 16.00
CA HIS A 114 1.58 -34.34 15.82
C HIS A 114 0.13 -34.17 15.35
N THR A 115 -0.73 -33.76 16.27
CA THR A 115 -2.00 -33.15 15.91
C THR A 115 -1.67 -31.80 15.28
N PRO A 116 -2.08 -31.54 14.02
CA PRO A 116 -1.98 -30.20 13.46
C PRO A 116 -2.97 -29.32 14.23
N HIS A 117 -2.48 -28.40 15.03
CA HIS A 117 -3.28 -27.24 15.41
C HIS A 117 -3.41 -26.38 14.16
N GLU A 118 -4.44 -26.64 13.38
CA GLU A 118 -4.89 -25.70 12.36
C GLU A 118 -5.45 -24.48 13.10
N HIS A 119 -4.64 -23.44 13.24
CA HIS A 119 -5.16 -22.12 13.50
C HIS A 119 -5.85 -21.65 12.21
N HIS A 120 -7.15 -21.94 12.11
CA HIS A 120 -7.99 -21.31 11.12
C HIS A 120 -8.15 -19.84 11.52
N HIS A 121 -7.27 -18.97 11.00
CA HIS A 121 -7.55 -17.56 10.91
C HIS A 121 -8.71 -17.41 9.94
N HIS A 122 -9.87 -17.06 10.45
CA HIS A 122 -11.02 -16.67 9.62
C HIS A 122 -10.71 -15.30 9.02
N HIS A 123 -10.00 -15.28 7.88
CA HIS A 123 -9.95 -14.10 7.04
C HIS A 123 -11.35 -13.93 6.43
N GLU A 124 -12.04 -12.86 6.78
CA GLU A 124 -13.31 -12.51 6.13
C GLU A 124 -13.01 -12.13 4.67
N HIS A 125 -13.28 -13.05 3.75
CA HIS A 125 -13.22 -12.80 2.31
C HIS A 125 -14.47 -12.01 1.92
N ARG A 126 -14.29 -10.69 1.73
CA ARG A 126 -15.40 -9.82 1.29
C ARG A 126 -15.48 -9.79 -0.23
N GLY A 127 -16.70 -9.91 -0.75
CA GLY A 127 -16.98 -9.69 -2.16
C GLY A 127 -17.18 -8.20 -2.48
N LEU A 128 -17.16 -7.86 -3.76
CA LEU A 128 -17.38 -6.49 -4.24
C LEU A 128 -18.67 -5.85 -3.70
N LYS A 129 -19.75 -6.62 -3.58
CA LYS A 129 -21.05 -6.12 -3.10
C LYS A 129 -20.99 -5.65 -1.65
N GLU A 130 -20.32 -6.41 -0.79
CA GLU A 130 -20.15 -6.07 0.63
C GLU A 130 -19.31 -4.81 0.80
N VAL A 131 -18.25 -4.65 0.01
CA VAL A 131 -17.44 -3.43 0.00
C VAL A 131 -18.27 -2.23 -0.46
N ILE A 132 -19.07 -2.37 -1.51
CA ILE A 132 -19.98 -1.31 -1.99
C ILE A 132 -20.99 -0.91 -0.91
N GLU A 133 -21.54 -1.87 -0.16
CA GLU A 133 -22.47 -1.61 0.95
C GLU A 133 -21.78 -0.81 2.08
N ILE A 134 -20.54 -1.15 2.44
CA ILE A 134 -19.75 -0.42 3.44
C ILE A 134 -19.51 1.01 2.99
N ILE A 135 -19.05 1.23 1.75
CA ILE A 135 -18.80 2.58 1.20
C ILE A 135 -20.09 3.40 1.16
N ASN A 136 -21.21 2.79 0.74
CA ASN A 136 -22.51 3.47 0.70
C ASN A 136 -23.06 3.80 2.09
N GLY A 137 -22.74 2.99 3.11
CA GLY A 137 -23.09 3.23 4.49
C GLY A 137 -22.24 4.29 5.20
N THR A 138 -21.10 4.67 4.63
CA THR A 138 -20.15 5.62 5.22
C THR A 138 -20.56 7.07 4.92
N GLN A 139 -20.46 7.96 5.93
CA GLN A 139 -20.80 9.38 5.78
C GLN A 139 -19.65 10.13 5.07
N MET A 140 -19.91 10.58 3.85
CA MET A 140 -18.99 11.36 3.05
C MET A 140 -19.76 12.12 1.97
N SER A 141 -19.09 13.04 1.27
CA SER A 141 -19.69 13.72 0.10
C SER A 141 -19.97 12.73 -1.04
N GLU A 142 -20.87 13.09 -1.94
CA GLU A 142 -21.15 12.29 -3.15
C GLU A 142 -19.90 12.17 -4.06
N GLN A 143 -19.06 13.22 -4.11
CA GLN A 143 -17.83 13.20 -4.87
C GLN A 143 -16.81 12.21 -4.28
N ALA A 144 -16.63 12.24 -2.95
CA ALA A 144 -15.76 11.28 -2.26
C ALA A 144 -16.29 9.85 -2.45
N ARG A 145 -17.59 9.62 -2.30
CA ARG A 145 -18.22 8.31 -2.51
C ARG A 145 -17.99 7.79 -3.93
N ALA A 146 -18.22 8.63 -4.92
CA ALA A 146 -18.00 8.26 -6.32
C ALA A 146 -16.53 7.89 -6.59
N LEU A 147 -15.58 8.62 -5.99
CA LEU A 147 -14.16 8.33 -6.11
C LEU A 147 -13.79 7.01 -5.41
N ALA A 148 -14.27 6.77 -4.18
CA ALA A 148 -14.02 5.51 -3.47
C ALA A 148 -14.54 4.30 -4.25
N LEU A 149 -15.76 4.37 -4.75
CA LEU A 149 -16.36 3.33 -5.60
C LEU A 149 -15.57 3.12 -6.90
N LYS A 150 -15.08 4.20 -7.54
CA LYS A 150 -14.25 4.12 -8.74
C LYS A 150 -12.93 3.40 -8.46
N ILE A 151 -12.27 3.68 -7.34
CA ILE A 151 -11.02 3.01 -6.96
C ILE A 151 -11.26 1.52 -6.77
N PHE A 152 -12.31 1.12 -6.03
CA PHE A 152 -12.65 -0.28 -5.84
C PHE A 152 -13.05 -1.00 -7.13
N ASP A 153 -13.76 -0.32 -8.02
CA ASP A 153 -14.14 -0.88 -9.33
C ASP A 153 -12.90 -1.22 -10.17
N ILE A 154 -11.89 -0.35 -10.16
CA ILE A 154 -10.60 -0.57 -10.82
C ILE A 154 -9.88 -1.80 -10.24
N ILE A 155 -9.85 -1.92 -8.91
CA ILE A 155 -9.23 -3.06 -8.24
C ILE A 155 -9.97 -4.36 -8.58
N ALA A 156 -11.31 -4.35 -8.47
CA ALA A 156 -12.13 -5.54 -8.75
C ALA A 156 -11.94 -6.04 -10.19
N GLU A 157 -11.82 -5.13 -11.16
CA GLU A 157 -11.54 -5.50 -12.55
C GLU A 157 -10.15 -6.12 -12.71
N ALA A 158 -9.14 -5.55 -12.02
CA ALA A 158 -7.77 -6.03 -12.09
C ALA A 158 -7.60 -7.40 -11.41
N GLU A 159 -8.24 -7.61 -10.25
CA GLU A 159 -8.29 -8.90 -9.55
C GLU A 159 -9.06 -9.94 -10.36
N GLY A 160 -10.21 -9.57 -10.94
CA GLY A 160 -10.97 -10.46 -11.84
C GLY A 160 -10.11 -10.98 -12.98
N LYS A 161 -9.28 -10.12 -13.59
CA LYS A 161 -8.32 -10.53 -14.63
C LYS A 161 -7.23 -11.44 -14.08
N ALA A 162 -6.70 -11.13 -12.88
CA ALA A 162 -5.62 -11.90 -12.25
C ALA A 162 -6.08 -13.33 -11.91
N HIS A 163 -7.33 -13.48 -11.47
CA HIS A 163 -7.94 -14.76 -11.06
C HIS A 163 -8.75 -15.46 -12.15
N ALA A 164 -8.88 -14.84 -13.33
CA ALA A 164 -9.72 -15.34 -14.42
C ALA A 164 -11.19 -15.58 -14.02
N VAL A 165 -11.75 -14.70 -13.20
CA VAL A 165 -13.15 -14.70 -12.77
C VAL A 165 -13.86 -13.41 -13.20
N ALA A 166 -15.20 -13.41 -13.22
CA ALA A 166 -15.94 -12.18 -13.46
C ALA A 166 -15.76 -11.21 -12.29
N LYS A 167 -15.77 -9.89 -12.57
CA LYS A 167 -15.58 -8.83 -11.56
C LYS A 167 -16.54 -8.99 -10.37
N ASP A 168 -17.78 -9.34 -10.60
CA ASP A 168 -18.80 -9.49 -9.57
C ASP A 168 -18.61 -10.76 -8.70
N ASP A 169 -17.78 -11.70 -9.17
CA ASP A 169 -17.45 -12.94 -8.46
C ASP A 169 -16.06 -12.89 -7.78
N VAL A 170 -15.43 -11.72 -7.79
CA VAL A 170 -14.15 -11.51 -7.10
C VAL A 170 -14.37 -11.57 -5.60
N HIS A 171 -13.60 -12.44 -4.94
CA HIS A 171 -13.41 -12.43 -3.51
C HIS A 171 -12.05 -11.80 -3.22
N PHE A 172 -12.06 -10.68 -2.55
CA PHE A 172 -10.82 -9.99 -2.20
C PHE A 172 -10.12 -10.73 -1.07
N HIS A 173 -8.88 -11.11 -1.28
CA HIS A 173 -8.05 -11.79 -0.29
C HIS A 173 -7.21 -10.80 0.54
N GLU A 174 -6.80 -9.70 -0.07
CA GLU A 174 -5.99 -8.65 0.55
C GLU A 174 -6.71 -7.29 0.53
N VAL A 175 -7.15 -6.85 -0.64
CA VAL A 175 -7.75 -5.51 -0.84
C VAL A 175 -9.17 -5.38 -0.30
N GLY A 176 -9.83 -6.48 0.05
CA GLY A 176 -11.13 -6.50 0.75
C GLY A 176 -11.00 -6.45 2.28
N ALA A 177 -9.78 -6.51 2.80
CA ALA A 177 -9.52 -6.29 4.20
C ALA A 177 -9.90 -4.86 4.61
N ILE A 178 -10.28 -4.69 5.86
CA ILE A 178 -10.85 -3.42 6.34
C ILE A 178 -9.85 -2.25 6.23
N ASP A 179 -8.55 -2.50 6.36
CA ASP A 179 -7.48 -1.50 6.19
C ASP A 179 -7.48 -0.88 4.80
N SER A 180 -7.61 -1.70 3.74
CA SER A 180 -7.71 -1.21 2.36
C SER A 180 -8.99 -0.41 2.12
N ILE A 181 -10.11 -0.81 2.73
CA ILE A 181 -11.37 -0.05 2.66
C ILE A 181 -11.20 1.32 3.34
N VAL A 182 -10.58 1.33 4.52
CA VAL A 182 -10.28 2.55 5.28
C VAL A 182 -9.37 3.48 4.48
N ASP A 183 -8.30 2.96 3.89
CA ASP A 183 -7.38 3.72 3.05
C ASP A 183 -8.11 4.37 1.87
N ILE A 184 -8.94 3.61 1.14
CA ILE A 184 -9.64 4.11 -0.04
C ILE A 184 -10.69 5.17 0.32
N VAL A 185 -11.44 4.96 1.40
CA VAL A 185 -12.36 5.97 1.93
C VAL A 185 -11.59 7.23 2.34
N ALA A 186 -10.46 7.07 3.05
CA ALA A 186 -9.62 8.17 3.49
C ALA A 186 -9.02 8.95 2.30
N ILE A 187 -8.53 8.27 1.26
CA ILE A 187 -8.05 8.91 0.02
C ILE A 187 -9.16 9.77 -0.59
N ALA A 188 -10.35 9.20 -0.73
CA ALA A 188 -11.46 9.86 -1.39
C ALA A 188 -11.91 11.13 -0.63
N VAL A 189 -12.04 11.04 0.68
CA VAL A 189 -12.43 12.16 1.55
C VAL A 189 -11.34 13.23 1.58
N CYS A 190 -10.08 12.84 1.78
CA CYS A 190 -8.97 13.79 1.81
C CYS A 190 -8.82 14.53 0.47
N PHE A 191 -8.92 13.81 -0.64
CA PHE A 191 -8.84 14.40 -1.98
C PHE A 191 -9.97 15.39 -2.25
N ASP A 192 -11.21 15.02 -1.94
CA ASP A 192 -12.38 15.88 -2.12
C ASP A 192 -12.24 17.21 -1.35
N THR A 193 -11.78 17.14 -0.09
CA THR A 193 -11.61 18.33 0.75
C THR A 193 -10.52 19.29 0.25
N LEU A 194 -9.53 18.79 -0.48
CA LEU A 194 -8.47 19.62 -1.07
C LEU A 194 -8.98 20.47 -2.26
N GLY A 195 -10.08 20.09 -2.89
CA GLY A 195 -10.66 20.83 -4.02
C GLY A 195 -9.66 20.99 -5.19
N VAL A 196 -9.06 19.86 -5.60
CA VAL A 196 -8.11 19.79 -6.73
C VAL A 196 -8.86 19.65 -8.03
N ASP A 197 -8.45 20.43 -9.04
CA ASP A 197 -9.06 20.43 -10.37
C ASP A 197 -8.38 19.47 -11.37
N GLU A 198 -7.08 19.25 -11.20
CA GLU A 198 -6.26 18.44 -12.12
C GLU A 198 -5.20 17.68 -11.34
N VAL A 199 -5.02 16.40 -11.66
CA VAL A 199 -4.02 15.50 -11.04
C VAL A 199 -3.04 15.02 -12.10
N ILE A 200 -1.76 15.25 -11.86
CA ILE A 200 -0.66 14.90 -12.74
C ILE A 200 0.10 13.72 -12.14
N VAL A 201 0.15 12.61 -12.87
CA VAL A 201 0.93 11.41 -12.49
C VAL A 201 1.83 11.03 -13.67
N PRO A 202 3.05 11.55 -13.76
CA PRO A 202 3.92 11.34 -14.93
C PRO A 202 4.36 9.90 -15.08
N GLU A 203 4.70 9.24 -13.98
CA GLU A 203 5.14 7.85 -13.93
C GLU A 203 5.00 7.27 -12.52
N LEU A 204 4.89 5.95 -12.44
CA LEU A 204 4.99 5.17 -11.21
C LEU A 204 6.35 4.49 -11.18
N CYS A 205 7.11 4.69 -10.09
CA CYS A 205 8.36 3.98 -9.88
C CYS A 205 8.10 2.70 -9.08
N GLU A 206 8.39 1.55 -9.69
CA GLU A 206 8.16 0.23 -9.12
C GLU A 206 9.49 -0.49 -8.87
N GLY A 207 9.53 -1.38 -7.86
CA GLY A 207 10.68 -2.23 -7.60
C GLY A 207 10.78 -3.44 -8.52
N ARG A 208 11.54 -4.45 -8.08
CA ARG A 208 11.76 -5.70 -8.80
C ARG A 208 11.72 -6.89 -7.87
N GLY A 209 11.81 -8.09 -8.47
CA GLY A 209 11.90 -9.35 -7.75
C GLY A 209 10.54 -9.91 -7.39
N THR A 210 10.37 -10.31 -6.15
CA THR A 210 9.17 -10.98 -5.69
C THR A 210 8.73 -10.43 -4.34
N VAL A 211 7.44 -10.58 -4.04
CA VAL A 211 6.83 -10.32 -2.73
C VAL A 211 5.98 -11.52 -2.35
N ARG A 212 5.96 -11.85 -1.07
CA ARG A 212 5.06 -12.87 -0.53
C ARG A 212 3.74 -12.22 -0.14
N CYS A 213 2.66 -12.85 -0.51
CA CYS A 213 1.29 -12.45 -0.17
C CYS A 213 0.46 -13.71 0.16
N GLN A 214 -0.84 -13.58 0.38
CA GLN A 214 -1.72 -14.74 0.65
C GLN A 214 -1.72 -15.77 -0.49
N HIS A 215 -1.46 -15.36 -1.73
CA HIS A 215 -1.33 -16.23 -2.89
C HIS A 215 0.06 -16.90 -3.04
N GLY A 216 0.94 -16.73 -2.05
CA GLY A 216 2.32 -17.19 -2.10
C GLY A 216 3.28 -16.13 -2.60
N VAL A 217 4.35 -16.54 -3.28
CA VAL A 217 5.39 -15.62 -3.78
C VAL A 217 5.07 -15.18 -5.20
N LEU A 218 4.78 -13.90 -5.38
CA LEU A 218 4.41 -13.31 -6.67
C LEU A 218 5.52 -12.39 -7.20
N PRO A 219 5.62 -12.22 -8.55
CA PRO A 219 6.54 -11.25 -9.13
C PRO A 219 6.07 -9.81 -8.87
N VAL A 220 7.01 -8.87 -8.82
CA VAL A 220 6.76 -7.42 -8.73
C VAL A 220 6.92 -6.79 -10.12
N PRO A 221 5.93 -5.98 -10.59
CA PRO A 221 4.64 -5.68 -9.96
C PRO A 221 3.73 -6.92 -9.84
N VAL A 222 2.94 -6.99 -8.78
CA VAL A 222 1.98 -8.09 -8.61
C VAL A 222 0.90 -8.06 -9.70
N PRO A 223 0.24 -9.21 -10.02
CA PRO A 223 -0.67 -9.30 -11.16
C PRO A 223 -1.75 -8.22 -11.20
N ALA A 224 -2.40 -7.92 -10.08
CA ALA A 224 -3.42 -6.88 -10.02
C ALA A 224 -2.85 -5.49 -10.36
N THR A 225 -1.71 -5.12 -9.77
CA THR A 225 -1.00 -3.86 -10.07
C THR A 225 -0.61 -3.77 -11.54
N ALA A 226 -0.06 -4.86 -12.12
CA ALA A 226 0.30 -4.90 -13.55
C ALA A 226 -0.94 -4.74 -14.46
N ASN A 227 -2.07 -5.37 -14.10
CA ASN A 227 -3.33 -5.24 -14.82
C ASN A 227 -3.87 -3.80 -14.79
N ILE A 228 -3.78 -3.11 -13.64
CA ILE A 228 -4.17 -1.70 -13.52
C ILE A 228 -3.28 -0.83 -14.41
N MET A 229 -1.96 -0.98 -14.30
CA MET A 229 -1.00 -0.22 -15.11
C MET A 229 -1.27 -0.37 -16.60
N GLN A 230 -1.55 -1.61 -17.05
CA GLN A 230 -1.89 -1.90 -18.45
C GLN A 230 -3.22 -1.26 -18.86
N SER A 231 -4.27 -1.42 -18.06
CA SER A 231 -5.63 -0.98 -18.42
C SER A 231 -5.76 0.53 -18.53
N PHE A 232 -4.97 1.27 -17.72
CA PHE A 232 -5.00 2.74 -17.68
C PHE A 232 -3.80 3.39 -18.39
N GLY A 233 -2.92 2.60 -19.00
CA GLY A 233 -1.77 3.13 -19.73
C GLY A 233 -0.82 3.94 -18.85
N LEU A 234 -0.66 3.54 -17.57
CA LEU A 234 0.22 4.25 -16.65
C LEU A 234 1.68 4.04 -17.05
N ASN A 235 2.45 5.11 -17.08
CA ASN A 235 3.90 5.02 -17.30
C ASN A 235 4.58 4.40 -16.08
N VAL A 236 5.44 3.41 -16.31
CA VAL A 236 6.13 2.66 -15.25
C VAL A 236 7.63 2.71 -15.43
N ARG A 237 8.36 3.06 -14.37
CA ARG A 237 9.81 2.97 -14.30
C ARG A 237 10.22 1.90 -13.30
N LEU A 238 10.92 0.86 -13.75
CA LEU A 238 11.47 -0.17 -12.87
C LEU A 238 12.76 0.30 -12.22
N LEU A 239 12.79 0.31 -10.90
CA LEU A 239 13.95 0.64 -10.08
C LEU A 239 14.84 -0.60 -9.88
N PRO A 240 16.17 -0.45 -9.74
CA PRO A 240 17.06 -1.56 -9.44
C PRO A 240 17.06 -1.94 -7.95
N VAL A 241 15.87 -2.00 -7.33
CA VAL A 241 15.67 -2.26 -5.90
C VAL A 241 14.66 -3.39 -5.75
N GLN A 242 14.89 -4.30 -4.82
CA GLN A 242 13.96 -5.39 -4.49
C GLN A 242 12.79 -4.85 -3.68
N GLY A 243 11.60 -5.32 -3.99
CA GLY A 243 10.37 -5.03 -3.24
C GLY A 243 9.26 -4.42 -4.07
N GLU A 244 8.06 -4.46 -3.53
CA GLU A 244 6.86 -3.87 -4.10
C GLU A 244 6.72 -2.43 -3.59
N PHE A 245 6.84 -1.47 -4.50
CA PHE A 245 6.72 -0.03 -4.21
C PHE A 245 5.35 0.51 -4.58
N VAL A 246 4.68 -0.13 -5.53
CA VAL A 246 3.35 0.26 -6.00
C VAL A 246 2.37 -0.85 -5.64
N THR A 247 1.53 -0.60 -4.64
CA THR A 247 0.49 -1.57 -4.25
C THR A 247 -0.72 -1.50 -5.19
N PRO A 248 -1.58 -2.53 -5.24
CA PRO A 248 -2.82 -2.49 -6.02
C PRO A 248 -3.69 -1.27 -5.67
N THR A 249 -3.84 -0.96 -4.37
CA THR A 249 -4.58 0.22 -3.88
C THR A 249 -3.95 1.52 -4.37
N GLY A 250 -2.62 1.64 -4.29
CA GLY A 250 -1.89 2.83 -4.76
C GLY A 250 -2.02 3.01 -6.28
N ALA A 251 -1.87 1.94 -7.06
CA ALA A 251 -2.04 1.98 -8.52
C ALA A 251 -3.47 2.39 -8.91
N ALA A 252 -4.48 1.80 -8.26
CA ALA A 252 -5.89 2.11 -8.53
C ALA A 252 -6.24 3.55 -8.17
N ALA A 253 -5.73 4.05 -7.04
CA ALA A 253 -5.92 5.45 -6.65
C ALA A 253 -5.24 6.39 -7.65
N ALA A 254 -4.01 6.11 -8.07
CA ALA A 254 -3.33 6.89 -9.11
C ALA A 254 -4.14 6.90 -10.42
N ALA A 255 -4.60 5.74 -10.88
CA ALA A 255 -5.42 5.60 -12.09
C ALA A 255 -6.77 6.32 -11.98
N ALA A 256 -7.42 6.26 -10.81
CA ALA A 256 -8.71 6.92 -10.58
C ALA A 256 -8.59 8.45 -10.55
N LEU A 257 -7.50 8.96 -9.99
CA LEU A 257 -7.24 10.39 -9.80
C LEU A 257 -6.62 11.06 -11.02
N MET A 258 -5.76 10.36 -11.74
CA MET A 258 -4.98 10.93 -12.84
C MET A 258 -5.86 11.55 -13.91
N THR A 259 -5.59 12.82 -14.24
CA THR A 259 -6.20 13.53 -15.37
C THR A 259 -5.23 13.71 -16.54
N THR A 260 -3.93 13.69 -16.25
CA THR A 260 -2.84 13.78 -17.25
C THR A 260 -1.54 13.22 -16.68
N ASP A 261 -0.65 12.76 -17.55
CA ASP A 261 0.72 12.39 -17.26
C ASP A 261 1.74 13.49 -17.64
N GLU A 262 1.26 14.58 -18.27
CA GLU A 262 2.13 15.67 -18.72
C GLU A 262 2.43 16.66 -17.59
N LEU A 263 3.66 16.62 -17.07
CA LEU A 263 4.14 17.61 -16.11
C LEU A 263 4.58 18.90 -16.87
N PRO A 264 4.11 20.09 -16.45
CA PRO A 264 4.55 21.35 -17.05
C PRO A 264 6.08 21.52 -16.94
N GLU A 265 6.75 22.01 -18.01
CA GLU A 265 8.19 22.27 -17.99
C GLU A 265 8.60 23.26 -16.88
N GLN A 266 7.73 24.22 -16.55
CA GLN A 266 7.95 25.20 -15.50
C GLN A 266 6.70 25.39 -14.65
N PHE A 267 6.87 25.28 -13.34
CA PHE A 267 5.80 25.53 -12.37
C PHE A 267 6.37 26.06 -11.05
N LYS A 268 5.50 26.68 -10.27
CA LYS A 268 5.79 27.02 -8.86
C LYS A 268 5.15 25.98 -7.97
N ILE A 269 5.88 25.54 -6.96
CA ILE A 269 5.34 24.72 -5.88
C ILE A 269 4.65 25.67 -4.89
N CYS A 270 3.38 25.38 -4.59
CA CYS A 270 2.56 26.17 -3.69
C CYS A 270 2.44 25.53 -2.32
N ALA A 271 2.42 24.20 -2.26
CA ALA A 271 2.43 23.39 -1.02
C ALA A 271 3.05 22.03 -1.29
N ILE A 272 3.55 21.39 -0.24
CA ILE A 272 4.18 20.07 -0.26
C ILE A 272 3.54 19.23 0.83
N GLY A 273 3.14 18.01 0.49
CA GLY A 273 2.74 16.97 1.43
C GLY A 273 3.63 15.74 1.26
N LEU A 274 4.10 15.19 2.39
CA LEU A 274 4.97 14.03 2.45
C LEU A 274 4.28 12.92 3.22
N GLY A 275 3.96 11.82 2.53
CA GLY A 275 3.36 10.62 3.12
C GLY A 275 4.38 9.51 3.28
N ALA A 276 4.51 8.99 4.50
CA ALA A 276 5.40 7.88 4.82
C ALA A 276 4.71 6.54 4.55
N GLY A 277 5.41 5.61 3.90
CA GLY A 277 4.98 4.21 3.80
C GLY A 277 5.52 3.36 4.95
N LYS A 278 4.88 2.24 5.22
CA LYS A 278 5.23 1.34 6.33
C LYS A 278 6.44 0.46 6.01
N ARG A 279 6.53 -0.01 4.77
CA ARG A 279 7.58 -0.94 4.34
C ARG A 279 8.96 -0.29 4.37
N GLN A 280 9.97 -1.12 4.69
CA GLN A 280 11.36 -0.67 4.80
C GLN A 280 12.19 -1.28 3.67
N TYR A 281 12.59 -0.42 2.74
CA TYR A 281 13.44 -0.79 1.62
C TYR A 281 14.74 0.02 1.65
N GLU A 282 15.67 -0.28 0.75
CA GLU A 282 16.89 0.50 0.56
C GLU A 282 16.58 1.99 0.27
N ARG A 283 15.48 2.26 -0.43
CA ARG A 283 14.96 3.61 -0.63
C ARG A 283 13.93 3.95 0.44
N PRO A 284 13.96 5.16 0.99
CA PRO A 284 12.90 5.63 1.88
C PRO A 284 11.55 5.60 1.18
N SER A 285 10.57 4.93 1.77
CA SER A 285 9.19 4.88 1.27
C SER A 285 8.51 6.20 1.60
N ILE A 286 8.57 7.17 0.68
CA ILE A 286 7.98 8.50 0.80
C ILE A 286 7.26 8.85 -0.50
N LEU A 287 5.97 9.13 -0.42
CA LEU A 287 5.21 9.76 -1.49
C LEU A 287 5.23 11.28 -1.31
N ARG A 288 5.54 12.01 -2.37
CA ARG A 288 5.48 13.46 -2.37
C ARG A 288 4.32 13.96 -3.21
N ALA A 289 3.41 14.67 -2.58
CA ALA A 289 2.27 15.34 -3.22
C ALA A 289 2.53 16.85 -3.26
N LEU A 290 2.43 17.46 -4.43
CA LEU A 290 2.77 18.86 -4.65
C LEU A 290 1.57 19.61 -5.21
N LEU A 291 1.10 20.66 -4.53
CA LEU A 291 0.22 21.62 -5.17
C LEU A 291 1.08 22.57 -6.02
N ILE A 292 0.80 22.59 -7.33
CA ILE A 292 1.58 23.36 -8.30
C ILE A 292 0.77 24.39 -9.07
N LYS A 293 1.44 25.42 -9.53
CA LYS A 293 0.90 26.43 -10.45
C LYS A 293 1.82 26.54 -11.66
N PRO A 294 1.35 26.14 -12.87
CA PRO A 294 2.12 26.30 -14.10
C PRO A 294 2.50 27.75 -14.35
N GLN A 295 3.71 27.96 -14.83
CA GLN A 295 4.14 29.28 -15.34
C GLN A 295 3.86 29.34 -16.84
N LYS A 296 3.21 30.41 -17.28
CA LYS A 296 3.13 30.69 -18.74
C LYS A 296 4.54 31.01 -19.24
N LYS A 297 4.99 30.36 -20.31
CA LYS A 297 6.13 30.85 -21.07
C LYS A 297 5.82 32.30 -21.46
N THR A 298 6.58 33.27 -20.94
CA THR A 298 6.59 34.62 -21.50
C THR A 298 7.33 34.50 -22.83
N LEU A 299 6.59 34.60 -23.92
CA LEU A 299 7.13 34.68 -25.29
C LEU A 299 7.94 35.97 -25.45
#